data_f1b7310ddd36a9fd83f68708ba57dced
#
_entry.id   f1b7310ddd36a9fd83f68708ba57dced
#
_cell.length_a   1.000
_cell.length_b   1.000
_cell.length_c   1.000
_cell.angle_alpha   90.00
_cell.angle_beta   90.00
_cell.angle_gamma   90.00
#
_symmetry.space_group_name_H-M   'P 1'
#
loop_
_entity.id
_entity.type
_entity.pdbx_description
1 polymer ?
#
loop_
_entity_poly.entity_id
_entity_poly.type
_entity_poly.pdbx_seq_one_letter_code
_entity_poly.pdbx_strand_id
1 'polypeptide(L)'
;LTTSSAGRSTERPTIPPAAPLAGRPAHRPADGRGPEDPVAFLVEHALGHLFSAALRTAVEYRIADHLAAGPRTAEQLAEATGTHAPHLRRLLRYLATRDIFREDATGTFQLTPGARPLCSDEPHSLRDAVLMLTDETFRRSSAALAETVRTAGPSFDRIFGAPLFEVLAADPGTRELFDTGMASLSGPVDGLVAESYPFPEGSTVVDVGGGRGGLLRAVLELHPSLTGVLYDQEPAIARHLLDVPGLTGRWRAEAGDFFTSVPAGGDVYVLKHVLHDWPDAACVDILRRVRDAVPAHGRLLLVDAVLPPGNAPHYGKAMDVAMMAVTEGRERTAEEYATLLSAADFRLTRVLSTPAFPSIVESVPAERTTPRGAGGAG
;
A
#
# COMPACT_ATOMS: atom_id res chain seq x y z
N LEU A 1 -12.91 -7.93 61.35
CA LEU A 1 -12.70 -6.83 60.37
C LEU A 1 -11.89 -7.38 59.21
N THR A 2 -12.58 -7.91 58.21
CA THR A 2 -12.03 -8.45 56.95
C THR A 2 -12.20 -7.40 55.87
N THR A 3 -11.11 -6.89 55.32
CA THR A 3 -11.10 -6.00 54.18
C THR A 3 -10.96 -6.84 52.90
N SER A 4 -12.03 -6.85 52.11
CA SER A 4 -12.06 -7.43 50.73
C SER A 4 -11.41 -6.44 49.77
N SER A 5 -10.32 -6.85 49.11
CA SER A 5 -9.73 -6.12 47.99
C SER A 5 -10.36 -6.64 46.69
N ALA A 6 -11.22 -5.82 46.09
CA ALA A 6 -11.74 -6.08 44.73
C ALA A 6 -10.69 -5.73 43.71
N GLY A 7 -10.10 -6.76 43.06
CA GLY A 7 -9.27 -6.63 41.88
C GLY A 7 -10.10 -6.15 40.70
N ARG A 8 -9.76 -4.96 40.16
CA ARG A 8 -10.31 -4.50 38.88
C ARG A 8 -9.58 -5.26 37.74
N SER A 9 -10.30 -6.16 37.10
CA SER A 9 -9.90 -6.74 35.83
C SER A 9 -9.96 -5.65 34.78
N THR A 10 -8.81 -5.28 34.22
CA THR A 10 -8.72 -4.41 33.03
C THR A 10 -8.90 -5.30 31.80
N GLU A 11 -10.15 -5.52 31.40
CA GLU A 11 -10.43 -6.07 30.07
C GLU A 11 -9.91 -5.07 29.03
N ARG A 12 -8.94 -5.51 28.23
CA ARG A 12 -8.54 -4.81 27.02
C ARG A 12 -9.73 -4.82 26.05
N PRO A 13 -10.09 -3.68 25.42
CA PRO A 13 -11.10 -3.68 24.40
C PRO A 13 -10.62 -4.55 23.24
N THR A 14 -11.31 -5.65 22.95
CA THR A 14 -11.15 -6.45 21.74
C THR A 14 -11.57 -5.60 20.56
N ILE A 15 -10.61 -5.15 19.77
CA ILE A 15 -10.85 -4.53 18.46
C ILE A 15 -11.45 -5.62 17.57
N PRO A 16 -12.64 -5.44 16.98
CA PRO A 16 -13.15 -6.41 16.03
C PRO A 16 -12.19 -6.48 14.84
N PRO A 17 -11.93 -7.68 14.26
CA PRO A 17 -11.07 -7.83 13.11
C PRO A 17 -11.57 -6.92 12.00
N ALA A 18 -10.66 -6.11 11.43
CA ALA A 18 -10.96 -5.30 10.26
C ALA A 18 -11.52 -6.21 9.18
N ALA A 19 -12.68 -5.87 8.65
CA ALA A 19 -13.25 -6.60 7.52
C ALA A 19 -12.21 -6.60 6.38
N PRO A 20 -11.96 -7.73 5.72
CA PRO A 20 -10.96 -7.80 4.66
C PRO A 20 -11.27 -6.74 3.61
N LEU A 21 -10.26 -5.94 3.24
CA LEU A 21 -10.31 -4.96 2.14
C LEU A 21 -10.53 -5.61 0.75
N ALA A 22 -10.90 -6.88 0.71
CA ALA A 22 -11.45 -7.56 -0.44
C ALA A 22 -12.85 -6.96 -0.73
N GLY A 23 -12.86 -5.71 -1.19
CA GLY A 23 -14.05 -5.09 -1.75
C GLY A 23 -14.52 -5.96 -2.91
N ARG A 24 -15.62 -6.70 -2.69
CA ARG A 24 -16.39 -7.25 -3.81
C ARG A 24 -16.68 -6.07 -4.75
N PRO A 25 -16.25 -6.11 -6.02
CA PRO A 25 -16.82 -5.19 -6.99
C PRO A 25 -18.33 -5.43 -6.93
N ALA A 26 -19.08 -4.38 -6.58
CA ALA A 26 -20.51 -4.40 -6.55
C ALA A 26 -20.99 -4.82 -7.95
N HIS A 27 -21.60 -5.98 -8.12
CA HIS A 27 -22.23 -6.49 -9.34
C HIS A 27 -21.50 -7.55 -10.19
N ARG A 28 -20.67 -8.42 -9.59
CA ARG A 28 -20.43 -9.70 -10.27
C ARG A 28 -21.22 -10.79 -9.54
N PRO A 29 -22.19 -11.48 -10.18
CA PRO A 29 -22.84 -12.67 -9.60
C PRO A 29 -21.76 -13.70 -9.24
N ALA A 30 -21.85 -14.28 -8.04
CA ALA A 30 -20.90 -15.28 -7.56
C ALA A 30 -20.89 -16.59 -8.39
N ASP A 31 -21.82 -16.72 -9.33
CA ASP A 31 -22.07 -17.90 -10.17
C ASP A 31 -21.38 -17.90 -11.54
N GLY A 32 -20.53 -16.89 -11.79
CA GLY A 32 -19.78 -16.81 -13.07
C GLY A 32 -20.59 -16.37 -14.28
N ARG A 33 -21.88 -16.02 -14.11
CA ARG A 33 -22.68 -15.42 -15.18
C ARG A 33 -22.21 -14.02 -15.48
N GLY A 34 -22.34 -13.58 -16.73
CA GLY A 34 -22.12 -12.19 -17.10
C GLY A 34 -23.14 -11.26 -16.46
N PRO A 35 -22.97 -9.92 -16.59
CA PRO A 35 -23.93 -8.95 -16.06
C PRO A 35 -25.31 -9.17 -16.68
N GLU A 36 -26.38 -9.01 -15.88
CA GLU A 36 -27.79 -9.13 -16.34
C GLU A 36 -28.10 -8.11 -17.44
N ASP A 37 -27.55 -6.90 -17.34
CA ASP A 37 -27.62 -5.85 -18.36
C ASP A 37 -26.18 -5.44 -18.79
N PRO A 38 -25.67 -5.98 -19.91
CA PRO A 38 -24.33 -5.65 -20.39
C PRO A 38 -24.16 -4.18 -20.76
N VAL A 39 -25.22 -3.50 -21.21
CA VAL A 39 -25.15 -2.08 -21.61
C VAL A 39 -25.00 -1.21 -20.36
N ALA A 40 -25.84 -1.39 -19.37
CA ALA A 40 -25.75 -0.67 -18.10
C ALA A 40 -24.39 -0.91 -17.43
N PHE A 41 -23.91 -2.16 -17.42
CA PHE A 41 -22.61 -2.53 -16.89
C PHE A 41 -21.45 -1.77 -17.55
N LEU A 42 -21.40 -1.75 -18.89
CA LEU A 42 -20.34 -1.07 -19.63
C LEU A 42 -20.40 0.45 -19.44
N VAL A 43 -21.60 1.04 -19.45
CA VAL A 43 -21.79 2.48 -19.24
C VAL A 43 -21.36 2.87 -17.82
N GLU A 44 -21.73 2.09 -16.82
CA GLU A 44 -21.30 2.34 -15.43
C GLU A 44 -19.78 2.33 -15.30
N HIS A 45 -19.09 1.36 -15.89
CA HIS A 45 -17.63 1.27 -15.85
C HIS A 45 -16.96 2.40 -16.64
N ALA A 46 -17.51 2.79 -17.79
CA ALA A 46 -17.03 3.94 -18.56
C ALA A 46 -17.14 5.26 -17.78
N LEU A 47 -18.14 5.39 -16.90
CA LEU A 47 -18.33 6.54 -16.01
C LEU A 47 -17.53 6.44 -14.69
N GLY A 48 -16.72 5.42 -14.50
CA GLY A 48 -15.93 5.20 -13.28
C GLY A 48 -15.03 6.38 -12.87
N HIS A 49 -14.51 7.11 -13.86
CA HIS A 49 -13.72 8.33 -13.64
C HIS A 49 -14.50 9.45 -12.91
N LEU A 50 -15.84 9.52 -13.11
CA LEU A 50 -16.69 10.47 -12.39
C LEU A 50 -16.83 10.07 -10.91
N PHE A 51 -16.88 8.76 -10.63
CA PHE A 51 -16.93 8.29 -9.24
C PHE A 51 -15.64 8.63 -8.48
N SER A 52 -14.49 8.39 -9.09
CA SER A 52 -13.18 8.77 -8.52
C SER A 52 -13.10 10.29 -8.26
N ALA A 53 -13.54 11.12 -9.21
CA ALA A 53 -13.56 12.56 -9.05
C ALA A 53 -14.54 13.03 -7.94
N ALA A 54 -15.71 12.40 -7.84
CA ALA A 54 -16.69 12.70 -6.79
C ALA A 54 -16.16 12.31 -5.40
N LEU A 55 -15.49 11.16 -5.28
CA LEU A 55 -14.86 10.72 -4.04
C LEU A 55 -13.77 11.70 -3.60
N ARG A 56 -12.87 12.10 -4.52
CA ARG A 56 -11.86 13.12 -4.26
C ARG A 56 -12.50 14.40 -3.74
N THR A 57 -13.52 14.90 -4.42
CA THR A 57 -14.21 16.14 -4.04
C THR A 57 -14.79 16.06 -2.63
N ALA A 58 -15.42 14.94 -2.27
CA ALA A 58 -15.96 14.74 -0.93
C ALA A 58 -14.85 14.74 0.15
N VAL A 59 -13.68 14.18 -0.19
CA VAL A 59 -12.50 14.16 0.70
C VAL A 59 -11.88 15.57 0.82
N GLU A 60 -11.74 16.32 -0.26
CA GLU A 60 -11.22 17.70 -0.25
C GLU A 60 -12.06 18.61 0.64
N TYR A 61 -13.38 18.52 0.54
CA TYR A 61 -14.33 19.28 1.39
C TYR A 61 -14.61 18.62 2.75
N ARG A 62 -13.90 17.53 3.12
CA ARG A 62 -13.99 16.87 4.42
C ARG A 62 -15.42 16.48 4.79
N ILE A 63 -16.21 16.02 3.82
CA ILE A 63 -17.62 15.69 4.02
C ILE A 63 -17.80 14.60 5.09
N ALA A 64 -16.92 13.61 5.13
CA ALA A 64 -16.95 12.54 6.13
C ALA A 64 -16.80 13.08 7.56
N ASP A 65 -15.87 14.03 7.78
CA ASP A 65 -15.68 14.68 9.08
C ASP A 65 -16.93 15.44 9.54
N HIS A 66 -17.57 16.16 8.61
CA HIS A 66 -18.79 16.88 8.91
C HIS A 66 -19.96 15.95 9.26
N LEU A 67 -20.01 14.76 8.66
CA LEU A 67 -21.04 13.74 8.92
C LEU A 67 -20.71 12.84 10.12
N ALA A 68 -19.45 12.78 10.57
CA ALA A 68 -19.05 12.05 11.78
C ALA A 68 -19.73 12.65 13.04
N ALA A 69 -19.97 13.96 13.05
CA ALA A 69 -20.68 14.66 14.12
C ALA A 69 -22.20 14.45 14.10
N GLY A 70 -22.75 13.78 13.08
CA GLY A 70 -24.16 13.48 12.92
C GLY A 70 -24.71 13.77 11.52
N PRO A 71 -25.94 13.34 11.24
CA PRO A 71 -26.60 13.55 9.95
C PRO A 71 -26.77 15.04 9.60
N ARG A 72 -26.58 15.41 8.31
CA ARG A 72 -26.72 16.77 7.83
C ARG A 72 -27.39 16.83 6.46
N THR A 73 -28.13 17.92 6.19
CA THR A 73 -28.64 18.19 4.85
C THR A 73 -27.54 18.71 3.93
N ALA A 74 -27.78 18.69 2.62
CA ALA A 74 -26.82 19.26 1.66
C ALA A 74 -26.61 20.77 1.85
N GLU A 75 -27.63 21.49 2.32
CA GLU A 75 -27.56 22.92 2.64
C GLU A 75 -26.63 23.17 3.84
N GLN A 76 -26.76 22.37 4.91
CA GLN A 76 -25.90 22.48 6.09
C GLN A 76 -24.43 22.12 5.79
N LEU A 77 -24.22 21.10 4.94
CA LEU A 77 -22.88 20.75 4.49
C LEU A 77 -22.29 21.84 3.60
N ALA A 78 -23.10 22.41 2.69
CA ALA A 78 -22.65 23.47 1.80
C ALA A 78 -22.29 24.75 2.56
N GLU A 79 -23.07 25.13 3.59
CA GLU A 79 -22.75 26.23 4.48
C GLU A 79 -21.41 25.98 5.21
N ALA A 80 -21.20 24.78 5.75
CA ALA A 80 -19.98 24.42 6.48
C ALA A 80 -18.73 24.37 5.59
N THR A 81 -18.88 24.08 4.29
CA THR A 81 -17.76 23.86 3.34
C THR A 81 -17.60 25.00 2.32
N GLY A 82 -18.49 25.98 2.32
CA GLY A 82 -18.48 27.07 1.32
C GLY A 82 -18.83 26.59 -0.09
N THR A 83 -19.58 25.48 -0.24
CA THR A 83 -19.93 24.90 -1.53
C THR A 83 -21.36 25.25 -1.95
N HIS A 84 -21.73 24.91 -3.19
CA HIS A 84 -23.09 25.14 -3.71
C HIS A 84 -24.00 23.94 -3.41
N ALA A 85 -24.98 24.11 -2.53
CA ALA A 85 -25.83 23.03 -2.01
C ALA A 85 -26.48 22.12 -3.08
N PRO A 86 -27.10 22.65 -4.16
CA PRO A 86 -27.66 21.82 -5.22
C PRO A 86 -26.63 20.92 -5.94
N HIS A 87 -25.39 21.42 -6.14
CA HIS A 87 -24.32 20.62 -6.76
C HIS A 87 -23.76 19.61 -5.77
N LEU A 88 -23.54 20.00 -4.53
CA LEU A 88 -23.08 19.07 -3.48
C LEU A 88 -24.08 17.92 -3.30
N ARG A 89 -25.38 18.19 -3.26
CA ARG A 89 -26.42 17.17 -3.17
C ARG A 89 -26.33 16.13 -4.30
N ARG A 90 -26.12 16.58 -5.54
CA ARG A 90 -25.98 15.67 -6.69
C ARG A 90 -24.75 14.77 -6.56
N LEU A 91 -23.62 15.31 -6.12
CA LEU A 91 -22.40 14.58 -5.86
C LEU A 91 -22.60 13.53 -4.76
N LEU A 92 -23.18 13.93 -3.63
CA LEU A 92 -23.41 13.02 -2.48
C LEU A 92 -24.39 11.90 -2.83
N ARG A 93 -25.45 12.17 -3.62
CA ARG A 93 -26.35 11.15 -4.14
C ARG A 93 -25.64 10.13 -5.02
N TYR A 94 -24.70 10.58 -5.87
CA TYR A 94 -23.91 9.67 -6.69
C TYR A 94 -23.01 8.78 -5.83
N LEU A 95 -22.35 9.33 -4.82
CA LEU A 95 -21.54 8.56 -3.86
C LEU A 95 -22.40 7.60 -3.01
N ALA A 96 -23.63 7.97 -2.69
CA ALA A 96 -24.58 7.12 -1.97
C ALA A 96 -24.99 5.87 -2.74
N THR A 97 -24.91 5.88 -4.08
CA THR A 97 -25.20 4.67 -4.90
C THR A 97 -24.19 3.52 -4.64
N ARG A 98 -23.05 3.81 -4.01
CA ARG A 98 -22.01 2.84 -3.67
C ARG A 98 -21.70 2.82 -2.17
N ASP A 99 -22.68 3.18 -1.37
CA ASP A 99 -22.66 3.14 0.11
C ASP A 99 -21.51 3.96 0.75
N ILE A 100 -20.99 4.98 0.04
CA ILE A 100 -20.02 5.92 0.64
C ILE A 100 -20.74 6.81 1.65
N PHE A 101 -21.92 7.33 1.30
CA PHE A 101 -22.83 8.02 2.20
C PHE A 101 -24.23 7.42 2.04
N ARG A 102 -25.16 7.81 2.92
CA ARG A 102 -26.58 7.41 2.81
C ARG A 102 -27.46 8.63 2.89
N GLU A 103 -28.35 8.81 1.91
CA GLU A 103 -29.42 9.80 1.96
C GLU A 103 -30.70 9.14 2.51
N ASP A 104 -31.32 9.72 3.51
CA ASP A 104 -32.61 9.26 4.02
C ASP A 104 -33.80 9.88 3.27
N ALA A 105 -35.03 9.48 3.64
CA ALA A 105 -36.25 9.97 3.00
C ALA A 105 -36.49 11.49 3.17
N THR A 106 -35.82 12.14 4.10
CA THR A 106 -35.91 13.58 4.34
C THR A 106 -34.86 14.38 3.53
N GLY A 107 -33.95 13.69 2.83
CA GLY A 107 -32.83 14.31 2.08
C GLY A 107 -31.62 14.64 2.96
N THR A 108 -31.55 14.02 4.13
CA THR A 108 -30.43 14.15 5.07
C THR A 108 -29.39 13.07 4.79
N PHE A 109 -28.12 13.45 4.74
CA PHE A 109 -27.01 12.54 4.52
C PHE A 109 -26.41 12.07 5.84
N GLN A 110 -25.96 10.82 5.85
CA GLN A 110 -25.32 10.13 6.97
C GLN A 110 -24.02 9.47 6.53
N LEU A 111 -23.05 9.41 7.44
CA LEU A 111 -21.83 8.63 7.27
C LEU A 111 -22.16 7.14 7.34
N THR A 112 -21.65 6.37 6.39
CA THR A 112 -21.74 4.90 6.44
C THR A 112 -20.51 4.31 7.13
N PRO A 113 -20.55 3.06 7.62
CA PRO A 113 -19.36 2.36 8.10
C PRO A 113 -18.27 2.24 7.04
N GLY A 114 -18.62 2.07 5.76
CA GLY A 114 -17.67 1.98 4.65
C GLY A 114 -16.94 3.29 4.35
N ALA A 115 -17.52 4.44 4.72
CA ALA A 115 -16.90 5.75 4.54
C ALA A 115 -16.19 6.28 5.80
N ARG A 116 -16.29 5.57 6.94
CA ARG A 116 -15.61 5.95 8.17
C ARG A 116 -14.10 6.16 8.00
N PRO A 117 -13.37 5.33 7.22
CA PRO A 117 -11.95 5.57 6.94
C PRO A 117 -11.62 6.88 6.21
N LEU A 118 -12.61 7.63 5.72
CA LEU A 118 -12.39 8.96 5.13
C LEU A 118 -12.33 10.09 6.18
N CYS A 119 -12.69 9.81 7.44
CA CYS A 119 -12.60 10.78 8.52
C CYS A 119 -11.13 11.03 8.90
N SER A 120 -10.81 12.30 9.18
CA SER A 120 -9.43 12.72 9.48
C SER A 120 -8.96 12.25 10.87
N ASP A 121 -9.87 11.96 11.79
CA ASP A 121 -9.60 11.53 13.17
C ASP A 121 -9.49 10.01 13.33
N GLU A 122 -9.71 9.25 12.26
CA GLU A 122 -9.52 7.79 12.30
C GLU A 122 -8.03 7.43 12.37
N PRO A 123 -7.64 6.47 13.22
CA PRO A 123 -6.23 6.05 13.37
C PRO A 123 -5.60 5.57 12.07
N HIS A 124 -6.39 5.02 11.17
CA HIS A 124 -5.99 4.53 9.85
C HIS A 124 -6.83 5.22 8.76
N SER A 125 -6.85 6.56 8.80
CA SER A 125 -7.57 7.33 7.79
C SER A 125 -7.01 7.07 6.40
N LEU A 126 -7.88 6.78 5.44
CA LEU A 126 -7.56 6.65 4.02
C LEU A 126 -7.73 7.97 3.25
N ARG A 127 -8.00 9.07 3.95
CA ARG A 127 -8.19 10.38 3.34
C ARG A 127 -7.04 10.76 2.40
N ASP A 128 -5.81 10.69 2.90
CA ASP A 128 -4.64 11.13 2.16
C ASP A 128 -4.26 10.12 1.06
N ALA A 129 -4.54 8.83 1.26
CA ALA A 129 -4.45 7.83 0.20
C ALA A 129 -5.40 8.13 -0.97
N VAL A 130 -6.65 8.51 -0.70
CA VAL A 130 -7.61 8.92 -1.74
C VAL A 130 -7.12 10.16 -2.48
N LEU A 131 -6.63 11.19 -1.78
CA LEU A 131 -6.10 12.40 -2.39
C LEU A 131 -4.91 12.09 -3.31
N MET A 132 -3.99 11.24 -2.88
CA MET A 132 -2.84 10.80 -3.69
C MET A 132 -3.29 10.01 -4.93
N LEU A 133 -4.07 8.92 -4.75
CA LEU A 133 -4.48 8.04 -5.85
C LEU A 133 -5.38 8.72 -6.89
N THR A 134 -6.01 9.84 -6.52
CA THR A 134 -6.85 10.64 -7.42
C THR A 134 -6.21 11.95 -7.84
N ASP A 135 -4.94 12.14 -7.53
CA ASP A 135 -4.17 13.32 -7.93
C ASP A 135 -3.98 13.42 -9.45
N GLU A 136 -3.59 14.59 -9.90
CA GLU A 136 -3.35 14.86 -11.32
C GLU A 136 -2.28 13.94 -11.90
N THR A 137 -1.27 13.58 -11.12
CA THR A 137 -0.18 12.68 -11.52
C THR A 137 -0.72 11.32 -11.94
N PHE A 138 -1.51 10.67 -11.11
CA PHE A 138 -2.14 9.37 -11.43
C PHE A 138 -3.24 9.50 -12.47
N ARG A 139 -4.08 10.54 -12.35
CA ARG A 139 -5.25 10.71 -13.21
C ARG A 139 -4.87 10.98 -14.67
N ARG A 140 -3.89 11.87 -14.92
CA ARG A 140 -3.42 12.18 -16.28
C ARG A 140 -2.71 10.99 -16.90
N SER A 141 -1.89 10.30 -16.13
CA SER A 141 -1.18 9.10 -16.58
C SER A 141 -2.15 7.99 -16.97
N SER A 142 -3.17 7.72 -16.14
CA SER A 142 -4.21 6.73 -16.44
C SER A 142 -5.05 7.10 -17.67
N ALA A 143 -5.33 8.39 -17.88
CA ALA A 143 -6.06 8.83 -19.08
C ALA A 143 -5.29 8.58 -20.38
N ALA A 144 -3.98 8.41 -20.34
CA ALA A 144 -3.10 8.15 -21.47
C ALA A 144 -2.72 6.66 -21.66
N LEU A 145 -3.40 5.72 -21.00
CA LEU A 145 -3.10 4.28 -21.05
C LEU A 145 -3.07 3.70 -22.47
N ALA A 146 -3.91 4.19 -23.39
CA ALA A 146 -3.89 3.73 -24.78
C ALA A 146 -2.51 3.96 -25.43
N GLU A 147 -1.87 5.07 -25.12
CA GLU A 147 -0.54 5.38 -25.62
C GLU A 147 0.54 4.53 -24.91
N THR A 148 0.42 4.32 -23.61
CA THR A 148 1.30 3.42 -22.85
C THR A 148 1.30 2.02 -23.44
N VAL A 149 0.11 1.45 -23.70
CA VAL A 149 -0.02 0.12 -24.30
C VAL A 149 0.61 0.07 -25.70
N ARG A 150 0.52 1.15 -26.47
CA ARG A 150 1.10 1.23 -27.81
C ARG A 150 2.63 1.37 -27.83
N THR A 151 3.20 2.07 -26.86
CA THR A 151 4.64 2.46 -26.86
C THR A 151 5.49 1.67 -25.89
N ALA A 152 4.91 0.86 -25.01
CA ALA A 152 5.57 0.10 -23.96
C ALA A 152 6.40 0.96 -22.99
N GLY A 153 6.02 2.24 -22.76
CA GLY A 153 6.64 3.12 -21.79
C GLY A 153 5.59 3.86 -20.96
N PRO A 154 5.90 4.27 -19.71
CA PRO A 154 4.96 4.96 -18.85
C PRO A 154 4.50 6.27 -19.48
N SER A 155 3.19 6.54 -19.39
CA SER A 155 2.64 7.81 -19.85
C SER A 155 3.06 8.96 -18.94
N PHE A 156 3.39 8.67 -17.69
CA PHE A 156 3.85 9.65 -16.71
C PHE A 156 5.04 10.45 -17.22
N ASP A 157 6.12 9.79 -17.67
CA ASP A 157 7.36 10.43 -18.11
C ASP A 157 7.12 11.41 -19.27
N ARG A 158 6.23 11.03 -20.21
CA ARG A 158 5.87 11.91 -21.33
C ARG A 158 5.02 13.11 -20.92
N ILE A 159 4.18 12.95 -19.90
CA ILE A 159 3.26 14.00 -19.44
C ILE A 159 3.99 15.00 -18.53
N PHE A 160 4.88 14.51 -17.68
CA PHE A 160 5.56 15.30 -16.65
C PHE A 160 7.03 15.60 -16.97
N GLY A 161 7.59 15.01 -18.02
CA GLY A 161 8.93 15.29 -18.54
C GLY A 161 10.07 14.56 -17.85
N ALA A 162 9.80 13.76 -16.83
CA ALA A 162 10.78 12.94 -16.10
C ALA A 162 10.07 11.75 -15.41
N PRO A 163 10.81 10.71 -15.01
CA PRO A 163 10.28 9.62 -14.18
C PRO A 163 9.69 10.09 -12.84
N LEU A 164 8.72 9.32 -12.30
CA LEU A 164 8.00 9.67 -11.08
C LEU A 164 8.92 10.14 -9.94
N PHE A 165 9.93 9.35 -9.60
CA PHE A 165 10.79 9.66 -8.45
C PHE A 165 11.66 10.91 -8.66
N GLU A 166 12.00 11.26 -9.90
CA GLU A 166 12.67 12.52 -10.23
C GLU A 166 11.72 13.71 -10.07
N VAL A 167 10.47 13.58 -10.51
CA VAL A 167 9.45 14.63 -10.30
C VAL A 167 9.19 14.82 -8.81
N LEU A 168 9.06 13.74 -8.04
CA LEU A 168 8.90 13.81 -6.57
C LEU A 168 10.12 14.46 -5.89
N ALA A 169 11.33 14.22 -6.37
CA ALA A 169 12.53 14.86 -5.82
C ALA A 169 12.59 16.37 -6.15
N ALA A 170 12.04 16.79 -7.28
CA ALA A 170 12.05 18.17 -7.73
C ALA A 170 10.92 19.03 -7.14
N ASP A 171 9.78 18.43 -6.77
CA ASP A 171 8.61 19.13 -6.23
C ASP A 171 8.24 18.66 -4.81
N PRO A 172 8.60 19.44 -3.77
CA PRO A 172 8.29 19.09 -2.38
C PRO A 172 6.79 18.94 -2.08
N GLY A 173 5.92 19.65 -2.80
CA GLY A 173 4.47 19.57 -2.60
C GLY A 173 3.91 18.22 -3.08
N THR A 174 4.28 17.83 -4.30
CA THR A 174 3.91 16.51 -4.87
C THR A 174 4.55 15.38 -4.05
N ARG A 175 5.79 15.54 -3.59
CA ARG A 175 6.46 14.58 -2.70
C ARG A 175 5.69 14.39 -1.39
N GLU A 176 5.29 15.46 -0.72
CA GLU A 176 4.54 15.38 0.54
C GLU A 176 3.20 14.67 0.37
N LEU A 177 2.46 14.99 -0.71
CA LEU A 177 1.21 14.32 -1.04
C LEU A 177 1.43 12.81 -1.26
N PHE A 178 2.48 12.45 -1.98
CA PHE A 178 2.83 11.06 -2.24
C PHE A 178 3.20 10.32 -0.95
N ASP A 179 4.16 10.84 -0.17
CA ASP A 179 4.65 10.18 1.04
C ASP A 179 3.54 10.03 2.10
N THR A 180 2.68 11.03 2.25
CA THR A 180 1.56 11.00 3.20
C THR A 180 0.47 10.04 2.73
N GLY A 181 0.16 10.05 1.44
CA GLY A 181 -0.80 9.13 0.83
C GLY A 181 -0.35 7.67 0.91
N MET A 182 0.92 7.40 0.63
CA MET A 182 1.49 6.04 0.77
C MET A 182 1.49 5.57 2.23
N ALA A 183 1.83 6.42 3.18
CA ALA A 183 1.76 6.09 4.61
C ALA A 183 0.30 5.80 5.04
N SER A 184 -0.67 6.59 4.57
CA SER A 184 -2.09 6.38 4.80
C SER A 184 -2.58 5.06 4.21
N LEU A 185 -2.18 4.72 2.98
CA LEU A 185 -2.54 3.46 2.31
C LEU A 185 -1.93 2.24 3.01
N SER A 186 -0.69 2.37 3.47
CA SER A 186 0.07 1.30 4.14
C SER A 186 -0.37 1.05 5.58
N GLY A 187 -0.78 2.07 6.32
CA GLY A 187 -1.06 1.98 7.75
C GLY A 187 -1.99 0.82 8.16
N PRO A 188 -3.16 0.62 7.51
CA PRO A 188 -4.04 -0.51 7.80
C PRO A 188 -3.44 -1.88 7.47
N VAL A 189 -2.42 -1.92 6.61
CA VAL A 189 -1.82 -3.14 6.06
C VAL A 189 -0.63 -3.60 6.89
N ASP A 190 0.15 -2.65 7.43
CA ASP A 190 1.42 -2.93 8.10
C ASP A 190 1.28 -3.88 9.30
N GLY A 191 0.25 -3.68 10.14
CA GLY A 191 -0.04 -4.58 11.26
C GLY A 191 -0.39 -6.00 10.81
N LEU A 192 -1.24 -6.12 9.78
CA LEU A 192 -1.65 -7.41 9.23
C LEU A 192 -0.47 -8.19 8.61
N VAL A 193 0.45 -7.48 7.96
CA VAL A 193 1.69 -8.07 7.42
C VAL A 193 2.60 -8.53 8.56
N ALA A 194 2.80 -7.69 9.59
CA ALA A 194 3.61 -8.03 10.76
C ALA A 194 3.09 -9.27 11.50
N GLU A 195 1.77 -9.41 11.65
CA GLU A 195 1.12 -10.58 12.26
C GLU A 195 1.22 -11.85 11.40
N SER A 196 1.34 -11.70 10.08
CA SER A 196 1.32 -12.83 9.13
C SER A 196 2.65 -13.56 9.01
N TYR A 197 3.74 -13.00 9.54
CA TYR A 197 5.06 -13.60 9.41
C TYR A 197 5.68 -13.93 10.79
N PRO A 198 6.12 -15.18 11.03
CA PRO A 198 6.76 -15.57 12.28
C PRO A 198 8.24 -15.14 12.29
N PHE A 199 8.51 -13.89 12.63
CA PHE A 199 9.88 -13.39 12.75
C PHE A 199 10.66 -14.18 13.80
N PRO A 200 11.91 -14.62 13.52
CA PRO A 200 12.74 -15.33 14.51
C PRO A 200 13.03 -14.41 15.71
N GLU A 201 12.95 -14.98 16.93
CA GLU A 201 13.26 -14.23 18.14
C GLU A 201 14.69 -13.66 18.14
N GLY A 202 14.85 -12.43 18.62
CA GLY A 202 16.15 -11.76 18.74
C GLY A 202 16.74 -11.30 17.40
N SER A 203 16.03 -11.46 16.27
CA SER A 203 16.56 -11.06 14.97
C SER A 203 16.56 -9.56 14.75
N THR A 204 17.45 -9.13 13.87
CA THR A 204 17.49 -7.77 13.32
C THR A 204 16.76 -7.73 12.00
N VAL A 205 15.74 -6.88 11.88
CA VAL A 205 14.97 -6.65 10.66
C VAL A 205 15.48 -5.42 9.94
N VAL A 206 15.86 -5.54 8.67
CA VAL A 206 16.25 -4.42 7.80
C VAL A 206 15.12 -4.14 6.82
N ASP A 207 14.48 -2.98 6.97
CA ASP A 207 13.39 -2.51 6.11
C ASP A 207 13.99 -1.64 4.99
N VAL A 208 14.18 -2.25 3.82
CA VAL A 208 14.88 -1.66 2.65
C VAL A 208 13.87 -0.95 1.77
N GLY A 209 14.04 0.35 1.57
CA GLY A 209 13.02 1.18 0.94
C GLY A 209 11.78 1.33 1.84
N GLY A 210 11.99 1.35 3.16
CA GLY A 210 10.92 1.33 4.16
C GLY A 210 10.14 2.63 4.30
N GLY A 211 10.48 3.67 3.53
CA GLY A 211 9.81 4.96 3.57
C GLY A 211 9.86 5.57 4.97
N ARG A 212 8.71 5.82 5.56
CA ARG A 212 8.59 6.36 6.92
C ARG A 212 8.67 5.28 8.03
N GLY A 213 8.88 4.00 7.67
CA GLY A 213 9.08 2.91 8.63
C GLY A 213 7.80 2.37 9.25
N GLY A 214 6.65 2.48 8.59
CA GLY A 214 5.37 1.99 9.11
C GLY A 214 5.38 0.49 9.39
N LEU A 215 5.85 -0.32 8.43
CA LEU A 215 5.96 -1.76 8.61
C LEU A 215 6.98 -2.12 9.70
N LEU A 216 8.16 -1.53 9.68
CA LEU A 216 9.17 -1.79 10.71
C LEU A 216 8.64 -1.46 12.11
N ARG A 217 7.91 -0.35 12.25
CA ARG A 217 7.24 0.01 13.49
C ARG A 217 6.28 -1.09 13.95
N ALA A 218 5.36 -1.53 13.08
CA ALA A 218 4.38 -2.57 13.40
C ALA A 218 5.07 -3.88 13.82
N VAL A 219 6.14 -4.29 13.12
CA VAL A 219 6.95 -5.46 13.46
C VAL A 219 7.58 -5.32 14.84
N LEU A 220 8.20 -4.19 15.15
CA LEU A 220 8.86 -3.98 16.44
C LEU A 220 7.86 -3.83 17.59
N GLU A 221 6.68 -3.25 17.37
CA GLU A 221 5.62 -3.17 18.39
C GLU A 221 5.08 -4.56 18.74
N LEU A 222 4.90 -5.42 17.73
CA LEU A 222 4.38 -6.78 17.91
C LEU A 222 5.41 -7.74 18.51
N HIS A 223 6.71 -7.55 18.19
CA HIS A 223 7.80 -8.46 18.58
C HIS A 223 8.86 -7.75 19.43
N PRO A 224 8.73 -7.73 20.78
CA PRO A 224 9.61 -6.98 21.67
C PRO A 224 11.08 -7.39 21.65
N SER A 225 11.40 -8.63 21.25
CA SER A 225 12.77 -9.14 21.17
C SER A 225 13.55 -8.70 19.93
N LEU A 226 12.86 -8.12 18.93
CA LEU A 226 13.49 -7.73 17.67
C LEU A 226 14.13 -6.33 17.75
N THR A 227 15.14 -6.14 16.89
CA THR A 227 15.71 -4.83 16.57
C THR A 227 15.52 -4.53 15.11
N GLY A 228 15.60 -3.24 14.71
CA GLY A 228 15.31 -2.83 13.35
C GLY A 228 16.27 -1.80 12.76
N VAL A 229 16.42 -1.85 11.45
CA VAL A 229 17.10 -0.83 10.65
C VAL A 229 16.13 -0.34 9.59
N LEU A 230 15.78 0.95 9.66
CA LEU A 230 15.05 1.62 8.58
C LEU A 230 16.06 2.13 7.57
N TYR A 231 15.98 1.71 6.32
CA TYR A 231 16.88 2.12 5.26
C TYR A 231 16.13 2.69 4.07
N ASP A 232 16.33 3.97 3.79
CA ASP A 232 15.74 4.69 2.68
C ASP A 232 16.54 5.96 2.37
N GLN A 233 16.13 6.73 1.38
CA GLN A 233 16.69 8.05 1.09
C GLN A 233 16.46 9.01 2.27
N GLU A 234 17.41 9.94 2.48
CA GLU A 234 17.36 10.93 3.59
C GLU A 234 16.01 11.65 3.72
N PRO A 235 15.36 12.16 2.65
CA PRO A 235 14.08 12.85 2.80
C PRO A 235 12.95 11.95 3.32
N ALA A 236 12.98 10.65 3.05
CA ALA A 236 11.97 9.69 3.52
C ALA A 236 12.17 9.38 5.01
N ILE A 237 13.40 9.06 5.42
CA ILE A 237 13.70 8.73 6.83
C ILE A 237 13.65 9.93 7.76
N ALA A 238 13.84 11.15 7.27
CA ALA A 238 13.75 12.37 8.10
C ALA A 238 12.35 12.56 8.75
N ARG A 239 11.34 11.85 8.27
CA ARG A 239 9.96 11.89 8.78
C ARG A 239 9.46 10.53 9.25
N HIS A 240 10.36 9.70 9.77
CA HIS A 240 10.03 8.35 10.22
C HIS A 240 9.00 8.32 11.37
N LEU A 241 8.33 7.17 11.53
CA LEU A 241 7.27 6.94 12.52
C LEU A 241 7.73 6.11 13.72
N LEU A 242 9.05 5.96 13.92
CA LEU A 242 9.64 5.03 14.90
C LEU A 242 9.85 5.66 16.29
N ASP A 243 9.75 6.99 16.42
CA ASP A 243 9.89 7.69 17.71
C ASP A 243 8.63 7.53 18.57
N VAL A 244 8.39 6.31 19.01
CA VAL A 244 7.25 5.99 19.89
C VAL A 244 7.71 5.30 21.17
N PRO A 245 6.96 5.45 22.28
CA PRO A 245 7.26 4.73 23.51
C PRO A 245 7.35 3.22 23.28
N GLY A 246 8.36 2.58 23.87
CA GLY A 246 8.58 1.13 23.75
C GLY A 246 9.49 0.70 22.58
N LEU A 247 9.83 1.59 21.64
CA LEU A 247 10.80 1.31 20.59
C LEU A 247 12.18 1.90 20.82
N THR A 248 12.35 2.73 21.84
CA THR A 248 13.62 3.40 22.17
C THR A 248 14.77 2.40 22.30
N GLY A 249 15.85 2.61 21.55
CA GLY A 249 17.05 1.76 21.57
C GLY A 249 16.92 0.44 20.80
N ARG A 250 15.77 0.18 20.15
CA ARG A 250 15.54 -1.04 19.36
C ARG A 250 15.59 -0.82 17.85
N TRP A 251 15.82 0.42 17.42
CA TRP A 251 15.89 0.73 15.99
C TRP A 251 16.95 1.79 15.71
N ARG A 252 17.38 1.86 14.45
CA ARG A 252 18.14 2.95 13.88
C ARG A 252 17.66 3.24 12.46
N ALA A 253 17.89 4.45 11.96
CA ALA A 253 17.70 4.80 10.56
C ALA A 253 19.06 4.99 9.89
N GLU A 254 19.20 4.52 8.67
CA GLU A 254 20.36 4.71 7.81
C GLU A 254 19.89 5.28 6.45
N ALA A 255 20.47 6.42 6.06
CA ALA A 255 20.22 7.00 4.75
C ALA A 255 21.07 6.31 3.68
N GLY A 256 20.46 6.01 2.53
CA GLY A 256 21.19 5.45 1.41
C GLY A 256 20.36 5.18 0.18
N ASP A 257 20.98 4.51 -0.78
CA ASP A 257 20.40 4.13 -2.05
C ASP A 257 20.61 2.62 -2.26
N PHE A 258 19.51 1.87 -2.30
CA PHE A 258 19.50 0.42 -2.46
C PHE A 258 20.05 -0.05 -3.83
N PHE A 259 20.22 0.83 -4.82
CA PHE A 259 20.95 0.53 -6.03
C PHE A 259 22.47 0.52 -5.82
N THR A 260 22.95 1.22 -4.80
CA THR A 260 24.37 1.28 -4.46
C THR A 260 24.75 0.23 -3.42
N SER A 261 24.04 0.17 -2.30
CA SER A 261 24.31 -0.76 -1.20
C SER A 261 23.10 -0.94 -0.30
N VAL A 262 23.13 -1.98 0.52
CA VAL A 262 22.11 -2.25 1.57
C VAL A 262 22.87 -2.52 2.88
N PRO A 263 22.39 -2.05 4.04
CA PRO A 263 23.04 -2.29 5.33
C PRO A 263 23.20 -3.78 5.64
N ALA A 264 24.40 -4.17 6.05
CA ALA A 264 24.68 -5.53 6.50
C ALA A 264 24.30 -5.73 7.98
N GLY A 265 24.26 -6.99 8.44
CA GLY A 265 24.02 -7.35 9.84
C GLY A 265 22.55 -7.56 10.20
N GLY A 266 21.65 -7.62 9.22
CA GLY A 266 20.28 -8.06 9.41
C GLY A 266 20.12 -9.57 9.26
N ASP A 267 19.18 -10.13 9.99
CA ASP A 267 18.75 -11.53 9.85
C ASP A 267 17.58 -11.67 8.89
N VAL A 268 16.71 -10.67 8.84
CA VAL A 268 15.55 -10.59 7.95
C VAL A 268 15.57 -9.25 7.21
N TYR A 269 15.60 -9.32 5.89
CA TYR A 269 15.50 -8.16 5.01
C TYR A 269 14.09 -8.10 4.44
N VAL A 270 13.48 -6.92 4.46
CA VAL A 270 12.12 -6.72 3.95
C VAL A 270 12.16 -5.64 2.88
N LEU A 271 11.51 -5.89 1.74
CA LEU A 271 11.18 -4.90 0.73
C LEU A 271 9.66 -4.91 0.56
N LYS A 272 9.00 -3.83 0.96
CA LYS A 272 7.55 -3.68 0.81
C LYS A 272 7.22 -2.60 -0.22
N HIS A 273 6.51 -2.97 -1.29
CA HIS A 273 6.16 -2.07 -2.38
C HIS A 273 7.38 -1.34 -2.98
N VAL A 274 8.47 -2.12 -3.19
CA VAL A 274 9.70 -1.62 -3.80
C VAL A 274 9.88 -2.19 -5.20
N LEU A 275 9.86 -3.53 -5.35
CA LEU A 275 10.17 -4.15 -6.63
C LEU A 275 9.11 -3.88 -7.71
N HIS A 276 7.89 -3.59 -7.32
CA HIS A 276 6.83 -3.28 -8.26
C HIS A 276 7.01 -1.93 -9.00
N ASP A 277 7.87 -1.05 -8.50
CA ASP A 277 8.17 0.24 -9.13
C ASP A 277 9.19 0.14 -10.27
N TRP A 278 9.89 -1.00 -10.38
CA TRP A 278 11.07 -1.14 -11.22
C TRP A 278 10.95 -2.24 -12.26
N PRO A 279 11.60 -2.06 -13.44
CA PRO A 279 11.71 -3.11 -14.45
C PRO A 279 12.58 -4.27 -13.94
N ASP A 280 12.42 -5.46 -14.53
CA ASP A 280 13.04 -6.71 -14.04
C ASP A 280 14.56 -6.60 -13.88
N ALA A 281 15.25 -5.91 -14.79
CA ALA A 281 16.70 -5.73 -14.69
C ALA A 281 17.11 -4.94 -13.43
N ALA A 282 16.41 -3.84 -13.15
CA ALA A 282 16.66 -3.03 -11.96
C ALA A 282 16.29 -3.80 -10.68
N CYS A 283 15.20 -4.60 -10.70
CA CYS A 283 14.86 -5.49 -9.60
C CYS A 283 15.98 -6.48 -9.28
N VAL A 284 16.58 -7.09 -10.29
CA VAL A 284 17.72 -8.02 -10.10
C VAL A 284 18.92 -7.30 -9.50
N ASP A 285 19.18 -6.06 -9.89
CA ASP A 285 20.30 -5.28 -9.32
C ASP A 285 20.04 -4.94 -7.84
N ILE A 286 18.83 -4.50 -7.48
CA ILE A 286 18.42 -4.29 -6.07
C ILE A 286 18.59 -5.59 -5.28
N LEU A 287 18.05 -6.70 -5.78
CA LEU A 287 18.13 -8.00 -5.11
C LEU A 287 19.56 -8.48 -4.93
N ARG A 288 20.48 -8.19 -5.86
CA ARG A 288 21.91 -8.49 -5.71
C ARG A 288 22.56 -7.69 -4.59
N ARG A 289 22.19 -6.41 -4.39
CA ARG A 289 22.68 -5.61 -3.25
C ARG A 289 22.17 -6.20 -1.92
N VAL A 290 20.91 -6.62 -1.86
CA VAL A 290 20.40 -7.35 -0.71
C VAL A 290 21.15 -8.66 -0.52
N ARG A 291 21.45 -9.41 -1.61
CA ARG A 291 22.17 -10.68 -1.56
C ARG A 291 23.60 -10.54 -1.01
N ASP A 292 24.25 -9.40 -1.27
CA ASP A 292 25.57 -9.12 -0.74
C ASP A 292 25.55 -8.79 0.76
N ALA A 293 24.44 -8.25 1.28
CA ALA A 293 24.28 -7.87 2.67
C ALA A 293 23.73 -8.99 3.56
N VAL A 294 22.86 -9.87 3.00
CA VAL A 294 22.16 -10.89 3.77
C VAL A 294 23.10 -12.06 4.11
N PRO A 295 23.16 -12.51 5.40
CA PRO A 295 23.98 -13.65 5.78
C PRO A 295 23.41 -14.98 5.25
N ALA A 296 24.20 -16.05 5.26
CA ALA A 296 23.78 -17.35 4.72
C ALA A 296 22.52 -17.93 5.40
N HIS A 297 22.30 -17.61 6.66
CA HIS A 297 21.10 -18.03 7.43
C HIS A 297 19.95 -17.03 7.32
N GLY A 298 20.20 -15.86 6.71
CA GLY A 298 19.23 -14.77 6.63
C GLY A 298 18.07 -15.07 5.69
N ARG A 299 17.07 -14.19 5.73
CA ARG A 299 15.85 -14.30 4.91
C ARG A 299 15.58 -12.99 4.21
N LEU A 300 14.98 -13.09 3.03
CA LEU A 300 14.45 -11.96 2.31
C LEU A 300 12.94 -12.13 2.16
N LEU A 301 12.19 -11.09 2.54
CA LEU A 301 10.74 -11.00 2.41
C LEU A 301 10.41 -9.89 1.40
N LEU A 302 9.76 -10.25 0.30
CA LEU A 302 9.13 -9.28 -0.58
C LEU A 302 7.66 -9.19 -0.20
N VAL A 303 7.19 -8.00 0.10
CA VAL A 303 5.80 -7.74 0.52
C VAL A 303 5.13 -6.94 -0.58
N ASP A 304 4.56 -7.63 -1.53
CA ASP A 304 3.97 -7.08 -2.74
C ASP A 304 2.69 -7.82 -3.14
N ALA A 305 1.96 -7.30 -4.11
CA ALA A 305 0.86 -8.03 -4.71
C ALA A 305 1.41 -9.20 -5.54
N VAL A 306 0.98 -10.43 -5.21
CA VAL A 306 1.25 -11.61 -6.03
C VAL A 306 0.03 -11.90 -6.88
N LEU A 307 0.14 -11.70 -8.20
CA LEU A 307 -0.98 -11.83 -9.11
C LEU A 307 -1.45 -13.28 -9.23
N PRO A 308 -2.72 -13.58 -8.91
CA PRO A 308 -3.28 -14.89 -9.16
C PRO A 308 -3.58 -15.09 -10.66
N PRO A 309 -3.50 -16.33 -11.15
CA PRO A 309 -3.88 -16.65 -12.52
C PRO A 309 -5.38 -16.48 -12.76
N GLY A 310 -5.78 -16.36 -14.02
CA GLY A 310 -7.18 -16.34 -14.47
C GLY A 310 -7.93 -15.05 -14.12
N ASN A 311 -9.26 -15.17 -14.01
CA ASN A 311 -10.19 -14.03 -13.97
C ASN A 311 -10.63 -13.62 -12.57
N ALA A 312 -10.08 -14.24 -11.51
CA ALA A 312 -10.42 -13.86 -10.13
C ALA A 312 -10.10 -12.38 -9.89
N PRO A 313 -11.03 -11.61 -9.31
CA PRO A 313 -10.76 -10.24 -8.93
C PRO A 313 -9.60 -10.20 -7.91
N HIS A 314 -8.66 -9.30 -8.16
CA HIS A 314 -7.53 -9.08 -7.26
C HIS A 314 -7.07 -7.63 -7.37
N TYR A 315 -6.82 -6.98 -6.24
CA TYR A 315 -6.41 -5.57 -6.19
C TYR A 315 -5.12 -5.32 -7.00
N GLY A 316 -4.15 -6.24 -6.92
CA GLY A 316 -2.89 -6.16 -7.67
C GLY A 316 -3.07 -6.03 -9.18
N LYS A 317 -4.16 -6.55 -9.77
CA LYS A 317 -4.42 -6.37 -11.21
C LYS A 317 -4.75 -4.93 -11.59
N ALA A 318 -5.38 -4.18 -10.69
CA ALA A 318 -5.61 -2.75 -10.89
C ALA A 318 -4.33 -1.95 -10.64
N MET A 319 -3.55 -2.34 -9.61
CA MET A 319 -2.24 -1.74 -9.35
C MET A 319 -1.27 -1.97 -10.48
N ASP A 320 -1.24 -3.16 -11.08
CA ASP A 320 -0.41 -3.47 -12.25
C ASP A 320 -0.66 -2.51 -13.42
N VAL A 321 -1.93 -2.21 -13.69
CA VAL A 321 -2.29 -1.20 -14.71
C VAL A 321 -1.87 0.21 -14.28
N ALA A 322 -1.95 0.54 -13.00
CA ALA A 322 -1.50 1.83 -12.49
C ALA A 322 0.05 1.95 -12.59
N MET A 323 0.80 0.91 -12.20
CA MET A 323 2.26 0.88 -12.34
C MET A 323 2.67 1.05 -13.81
N MET A 324 2.04 0.31 -14.74
CA MET A 324 2.29 0.46 -16.18
C MET A 324 2.11 1.91 -16.68
N ALA A 325 1.20 2.69 -16.08
CA ALA A 325 0.95 4.08 -16.46
C ALA A 325 1.95 5.07 -15.84
N VAL A 326 2.48 4.75 -14.66
CA VAL A 326 3.20 5.71 -13.81
C VAL A 326 4.68 5.39 -13.69
N THR A 327 5.07 4.10 -13.75
CA THR A 327 6.45 3.63 -13.63
C THR A 327 6.80 2.65 -14.75
N GLU A 328 8.05 2.22 -14.83
CA GLU A 328 8.46 1.09 -15.68
C GLU A 328 8.27 -0.27 -14.99
N GLY A 329 7.71 -0.25 -13.79
CA GLY A 329 7.49 -1.42 -12.96
C GLY A 329 6.20 -2.17 -13.30
N ARG A 330 5.95 -3.22 -12.52
CA ARG A 330 4.77 -4.07 -12.66
C ARG A 330 4.53 -4.93 -11.42
N GLU A 331 3.30 -5.36 -11.23
CA GLU A 331 3.00 -6.44 -10.31
C GLU A 331 3.35 -7.80 -10.96
N ARG A 332 3.64 -8.80 -10.14
CA ARG A 332 4.20 -10.07 -10.62
C ARG A 332 3.45 -11.28 -10.07
N THR A 333 3.48 -12.37 -10.82
CA THR A 333 3.04 -13.69 -10.35
C THR A 333 4.13 -14.33 -9.46
N ALA A 334 3.78 -15.41 -8.77
CA ALA A 334 4.74 -16.17 -7.96
C ALA A 334 5.92 -16.71 -8.80
N GLU A 335 5.65 -17.15 -10.02
CA GLU A 335 6.65 -17.67 -10.96
C GLU A 335 7.61 -16.58 -11.43
N GLU A 336 7.11 -15.37 -11.67
CA GLU A 336 7.92 -14.21 -12.05
C GLU A 336 8.81 -13.78 -10.88
N TYR A 337 8.29 -13.73 -9.64
CA TYR A 337 9.13 -13.51 -8.45
C TYR A 337 10.20 -14.59 -8.29
N ALA A 338 9.86 -15.87 -8.49
CA ALA A 338 10.85 -16.94 -8.43
C ALA A 338 11.97 -16.76 -9.46
N THR A 339 11.62 -16.28 -10.65
CA THR A 339 12.60 -15.98 -11.72
C THR A 339 13.53 -14.84 -11.33
N LEU A 340 13.00 -13.71 -10.82
CA LEU A 340 13.81 -12.59 -10.35
C LEU A 340 14.75 -12.99 -9.21
N LEU A 341 14.21 -13.68 -8.21
CA LEU A 341 14.96 -14.17 -7.06
C LEU A 341 16.10 -15.09 -7.48
N SER A 342 15.84 -16.02 -8.39
CA SER A 342 16.86 -16.94 -8.92
C SER A 342 17.98 -16.20 -9.67
N ALA A 343 17.65 -15.14 -10.42
CA ALA A 343 18.63 -14.31 -11.13
C ALA A 343 19.54 -13.47 -10.19
N ALA A 344 19.17 -13.37 -8.91
CA ALA A 344 19.92 -12.69 -7.86
C ALA A 344 20.44 -13.63 -6.75
N ASP A 345 20.64 -14.91 -7.05
CA ASP A 345 21.12 -15.93 -6.11
C ASP A 345 20.24 -16.07 -4.83
N PHE A 346 18.93 -15.95 -4.98
CA PHE A 346 17.94 -16.30 -3.98
C PHE A 346 17.10 -17.48 -4.45
N ARG A 347 16.58 -18.26 -3.51
CA ARG A 347 15.60 -19.32 -3.76
C ARG A 347 14.31 -18.99 -3.03
N LEU A 348 13.21 -18.85 -3.77
CA LEU A 348 11.88 -18.72 -3.20
C LEU A 348 11.55 -19.96 -2.37
N THR A 349 11.10 -19.77 -1.12
CA THR A 349 10.71 -20.85 -0.22
C THR A 349 9.21 -21.04 -0.14
N ARG A 350 8.47 -19.94 -0.03
CA ARG A 350 7.00 -19.95 0.02
C ARG A 350 6.42 -18.57 -0.25
N VAL A 351 5.14 -18.56 -0.60
CA VAL A 351 4.30 -17.35 -0.67
C VAL A 351 3.24 -17.46 0.42
N LEU A 352 3.18 -16.48 1.32
CA LEU A 352 2.21 -16.40 2.40
C LEU A 352 1.16 -15.36 2.03
N SER A 353 -0.10 -15.74 1.97
CA SER A 353 -1.19 -14.78 1.87
C SER A 353 -1.38 -14.06 3.21
N THR A 354 -1.64 -12.77 3.17
CA THR A 354 -2.03 -11.98 4.35
C THR A 354 -3.53 -11.70 4.32
N PRO A 355 -4.15 -11.27 5.43
CA PRO A 355 -5.52 -10.76 5.40
C PRO A 355 -5.68 -9.47 4.58
N ALA A 356 -4.59 -8.77 4.27
CA ALA A 356 -4.53 -7.62 3.39
C ALA A 356 -4.30 -8.02 1.92
N PHE A 357 -4.14 -7.03 1.02
CA PHE A 357 -3.92 -7.32 -0.40
C PHE A 357 -2.51 -7.80 -0.76
N PRO A 358 -1.39 -7.39 -0.09
CA PRO A 358 -0.08 -7.92 -0.40
C PRO A 358 0.10 -9.32 0.18
N SER A 359 0.90 -10.12 -0.49
CA SER A 359 1.43 -11.39 0.00
C SER A 359 2.88 -11.21 0.45
N ILE A 360 3.38 -12.14 1.25
CA ILE A 360 4.79 -12.19 1.64
C ILE A 360 5.46 -13.30 0.83
N VAL A 361 6.38 -12.93 -0.05
CA VAL A 361 7.23 -13.85 -0.80
C VAL A 361 8.52 -14.06 0.00
N GLU A 362 8.62 -15.19 0.68
CA GLU A 362 9.81 -15.54 1.46
C GLU A 362 10.86 -16.22 0.58
N SER A 363 12.10 -15.81 0.72
CA SER A 363 13.24 -16.41 0.05
C SER A 363 14.46 -16.50 0.96
N VAL A 364 15.38 -17.37 0.60
CA VAL A 364 16.67 -17.58 1.28
C VAL A 364 17.81 -17.47 0.28
N PRO A 365 19.02 -17.07 0.73
CA PRO A 365 20.21 -17.12 -0.11
C PRO A 365 20.38 -18.51 -0.73
N ALA A 366 20.54 -18.57 -2.06
CA ALA A 366 20.95 -19.80 -2.74
C ALA A 366 22.46 -20.00 -2.55
N GLU A 367 22.88 -21.27 -2.58
CA GLU A 367 24.32 -21.58 -2.63
C GLU A 367 24.91 -20.99 -3.90
N ARG A 368 25.93 -20.14 -3.75
CA ARG A 368 26.68 -19.61 -4.92
C ARG A 368 27.40 -20.81 -5.55
N THR A 369 26.97 -21.22 -6.71
CA THR A 369 27.71 -22.19 -7.52
C THR A 369 29.02 -21.52 -7.93
N THR A 370 30.08 -21.81 -7.21
CA THR A 370 31.43 -21.47 -7.65
C THR A 370 31.63 -22.12 -9.03
N PRO A 371 31.96 -21.38 -10.08
CA PRO A 371 32.30 -22.01 -11.36
C PRO A 371 33.41 -23.03 -11.06
N ARG A 372 33.15 -24.32 -11.32
CA ARG A 372 34.18 -25.36 -11.26
C ARG A 372 35.34 -24.86 -12.12
N GLY A 373 36.43 -24.54 -11.45
CA GLY A 373 37.66 -24.17 -12.12
C GLY A 373 37.91 -25.20 -13.24
N ALA A 374 38.09 -24.71 -14.46
CA ALA A 374 38.55 -25.54 -15.56
C ALA A 374 39.84 -26.20 -15.07
N GLY A 375 39.71 -27.45 -14.68
CA GLY A 375 40.84 -28.27 -14.28
C GLY A 375 41.85 -28.27 -15.45
N GLY A 376 43.01 -27.67 -15.21
CA GLY A 376 44.11 -27.75 -16.12
C GLY A 376 44.44 -29.23 -16.37
N ALA A 377 44.27 -29.63 -17.63
CA ALA A 377 44.93 -30.81 -18.15
C ALA A 377 46.38 -30.41 -18.34
N GLY A 378 47.26 -30.94 -17.46
CA GLY A 378 48.68 -31.02 -17.68
C GLY A 378 49.04 -32.29 -18.46
#